data_6b51b77396b55e6bb5e23d193d381623
#
_entry.id   6b51b77396b55e6bb5e23d193d381623
#
_cell.length_a   1.000
_cell.length_b   1.000
_cell.length_c   1.000
_cell.angle_alpha   90.00
_cell.angle_beta   90.00
_cell.angle_gamma   90.00
#
_symmetry.space_group_name_H-M   'P 1'
#
loop_
_entity.id
_entity.type
_entity.pdbx_description
1 polymer ?
#
loop_
_entity_poly.entity_id
_entity_poly.type
_entity_poly.pdbx_seq_one_letter_code
_entity_poly.pdbx_strand_id
1 'polypeptide(L)'
;MIRRPPRSTLDRSSAASDVYKRQALQGFVVVMILMVAIGTLVDMAHKKNAKYFFINFKRAKASATNELSGSQQAKIISKTIASDILTTSELGRGQRRIAHLLGMYGSILFWVASVVLIFGYANSSAPYQLSLLWHVGAIMTCLGGYWFWFFLRVDVSAEANPWNRIIRADLFVLSLLAAATFGLAWSFTQSSGVPILDILFLVLFGLSNVLLFGGVYWSKFAHMFYKPGAAIQKNLSEADGFRDDLPAPADAPKQFGLGIKRESPRHY
;
A
#
# COMPACT_ATOMS: atom_id res chain seq x y z
N MET A 1 33.03 28.20 45.01
CA MET A 1 31.81 27.51 44.58
C MET A 1 31.02 28.42 43.63
N ILE A 2 31.11 28.20 42.32
CA ILE A 2 30.34 28.98 41.34
C ILE A 2 28.96 28.33 41.23
N ARG A 3 27.90 28.99 41.74
CA ARG A 3 26.52 28.57 41.59
C ARG A 3 26.13 28.65 40.11
N ARG A 4 25.75 27.54 39.49
CA ARG A 4 25.18 27.55 38.15
C ARG A 4 23.90 28.43 38.16
N PRO A 5 23.73 29.32 37.17
CA PRO A 5 22.50 30.10 37.09
C PRO A 5 21.29 29.16 36.97
N PRO A 6 20.11 29.55 37.49
CA PRO A 6 18.89 28.76 37.39
C PRO A 6 18.57 28.60 35.91
N ARG A 7 18.27 27.36 35.47
CA ARG A 7 17.76 27.10 34.10
C ARG A 7 16.56 28.00 33.87
N SER A 8 16.59 28.75 32.76
CA SER A 8 15.53 29.72 32.45
C SER A 8 14.17 29.01 32.31
N THR A 9 13.09 29.69 32.67
CA THR A 9 11.71 29.20 32.46
C THR A 9 11.41 28.92 31.00
N LEU A 10 12.11 29.60 30.07
CA LEU A 10 12.07 29.37 28.62
C LEU A 10 12.58 27.97 28.24
N ASP A 11 13.65 27.47 28.83
CA ASP A 11 14.17 26.12 28.54
C ASP A 11 13.21 25.02 28.99
N ARG A 12 12.49 25.25 30.08
CA ARG A 12 11.46 24.33 30.57
C ARG A 12 10.21 24.31 29.70
N SER A 13 9.80 25.46 29.18
CA SER A 13 8.63 25.57 28.30
C SER A 13 8.90 24.96 26.92
N SER A 14 10.12 25.13 26.36
CA SER A 14 10.48 24.52 25.09
C SER A 14 10.57 23.00 25.20
N ALA A 15 11.19 22.46 26.25
CA ALA A 15 11.26 21.03 26.50
C ALA A 15 9.87 20.39 26.68
N ALA A 16 8.97 21.06 27.43
CA ALA A 16 7.59 20.61 27.55
C ALA A 16 6.85 20.62 26.21
N SER A 17 7.00 21.71 25.42
CA SER A 17 6.42 21.79 24.08
C SER A 17 6.88 20.66 23.16
N ASP A 18 8.14 20.27 23.19
CA ASP A 18 8.68 19.20 22.37
C ASP A 18 8.17 17.82 22.79
N VAL A 19 7.97 17.59 24.08
CA VAL A 19 7.31 16.37 24.58
C VAL A 19 5.87 16.26 24.07
N TYR A 20 5.09 17.34 24.16
CA TYR A 20 3.70 17.35 23.66
C TYR A 20 3.62 17.12 22.14
N LYS A 21 4.50 17.73 21.36
CA LYS A 21 4.56 17.51 19.91
C LYS A 21 4.82 16.05 19.57
N ARG A 22 5.76 15.40 20.26
CA ARG A 22 6.06 13.97 20.06
C ARG A 22 4.87 13.07 20.44
N GLN A 23 4.27 13.31 21.61
CA GLN A 23 3.10 12.57 22.04
C GLN A 23 1.92 12.73 21.07
N ALA A 24 1.73 13.94 20.52
CA ALA A 24 0.72 14.20 19.51
C ALA A 24 0.98 13.40 18.22
N LEU A 25 2.23 13.32 17.75
CA LEU A 25 2.59 12.50 16.58
C LEU A 25 2.40 11.01 16.84
N GLN A 26 2.80 10.52 18.01
CA GLN A 26 2.59 9.12 18.40
C GLN A 26 1.10 8.80 18.49
N GLY A 27 0.31 9.65 19.13
CA GLY A 27 -1.15 9.53 19.19
C GLY A 27 -1.78 9.56 17.81
N PHE A 28 -1.32 10.43 16.92
CA PHE A 28 -1.77 10.48 15.53
C PHE A 28 -1.54 9.15 14.80
N VAL A 29 -0.34 8.57 14.89
CA VAL A 29 -0.04 7.27 14.26
C VAL A 29 -0.90 6.15 14.83
N VAL A 30 -1.08 6.10 16.16
CA VAL A 30 -1.98 5.11 16.80
C VAL A 30 -3.40 5.25 16.27
N VAL A 31 -3.93 6.48 16.17
CA VAL A 31 -5.26 6.74 15.59
C VAL A 31 -5.32 6.27 14.15
N MET A 32 -4.30 6.51 13.32
CA MET A 32 -4.27 6.02 11.93
C MET A 32 -4.32 4.49 11.86
N ILE A 33 -3.56 3.80 12.69
CA ILE A 33 -3.59 2.32 12.78
C ILE A 33 -4.98 1.83 13.19
N LEU A 34 -5.60 2.47 14.18
CA LEU A 34 -6.96 2.13 14.61
C LEU A 34 -7.99 2.38 13.50
N MET A 35 -7.88 3.47 12.75
CA MET A 35 -8.74 3.75 11.59
C MET A 35 -8.63 2.65 10.53
N VAL A 36 -7.42 2.17 10.23
CA VAL A 36 -7.23 1.05 9.30
C VAL A 36 -7.87 -0.23 9.85
N ALA A 37 -7.63 -0.57 11.12
CA ALA A 37 -8.18 -1.78 11.73
C ALA A 37 -9.72 -1.74 11.76
N ILE A 38 -10.30 -0.66 12.26
CA ILE A 38 -11.76 -0.46 12.33
C ILE A 38 -12.36 -0.41 10.92
N GLY A 39 -11.77 0.38 10.01
CA GLY A 39 -12.23 0.49 8.63
C GLY A 39 -12.23 -0.85 7.90
N THR A 40 -11.21 -1.68 8.11
CA THR A 40 -11.13 -3.03 7.53
C THR A 40 -12.19 -3.96 8.13
N LEU A 41 -12.39 -3.93 9.45
CA LEU A 41 -13.43 -4.73 10.11
C LEU A 41 -14.83 -4.33 9.63
N VAL A 42 -15.11 -3.03 9.52
CA VAL A 42 -16.38 -2.52 8.99
C VAL A 42 -16.58 -2.94 7.53
N ASP A 43 -15.53 -2.85 6.69
CA ASP A 43 -15.57 -3.30 5.30
C ASP A 43 -15.88 -4.80 5.20
N MET A 44 -15.21 -5.61 6.00
CA MET A 44 -15.44 -7.06 6.08
C MET A 44 -16.88 -7.40 6.50
N ALA A 45 -17.38 -6.74 7.53
CA ALA A 45 -18.72 -6.98 8.07
C ALA A 45 -19.81 -6.54 7.09
N HIS A 46 -19.66 -5.36 6.47
CA HIS A 46 -20.65 -4.80 5.58
C HIS A 46 -20.69 -5.49 4.21
N LYS A 47 -19.54 -5.65 3.57
CA LYS A 47 -19.45 -6.28 2.23
C LYS A 47 -19.51 -7.80 2.28
N LYS A 48 -19.42 -8.41 3.47
CA LYS A 48 -19.41 -9.86 3.69
C LYS A 48 -18.34 -10.60 2.89
N ASN A 49 -17.30 -9.90 2.46
CA ASN A 49 -16.21 -10.45 1.63
C ASN A 49 -15.56 -11.67 2.28
N ALA A 50 -15.25 -11.59 3.58
CA ALA A 50 -14.69 -12.72 4.32
C ALA A 50 -15.63 -13.93 4.36
N LYS A 51 -16.95 -13.71 4.54
CA LYS A 51 -17.94 -14.80 4.54
C LYS A 51 -17.93 -15.53 3.20
N TYR A 52 -18.00 -14.80 2.09
CA TYR A 52 -18.00 -15.41 0.75
C TYR A 52 -16.65 -16.06 0.42
N PHE A 53 -15.54 -15.46 0.86
CA PHE A 53 -14.22 -16.07 0.72
C PHE A 53 -14.16 -17.46 1.37
N PHE A 54 -14.61 -17.59 2.62
CA PHE A 54 -14.59 -18.88 3.32
C PHE A 54 -15.62 -19.88 2.76
N ILE A 55 -16.77 -19.41 2.29
CA ILE A 55 -17.75 -20.28 1.63
C ILE A 55 -17.14 -20.84 0.34
N ASN A 56 -16.56 -19.99 -0.50
CA ASN A 56 -15.95 -20.41 -1.76
C ASN A 56 -14.73 -21.32 -1.51
N PHE A 57 -13.95 -21.04 -0.48
CA PHE A 57 -12.82 -21.90 -0.10
C PHE A 57 -13.28 -23.30 0.30
N LYS A 58 -14.35 -23.39 1.13
CA LYS A 58 -14.93 -24.70 1.51
C LYS A 58 -15.50 -25.42 0.31
N ARG A 59 -16.21 -24.71 -0.58
CA ARG A 59 -16.77 -25.28 -1.81
C ARG A 59 -15.67 -25.81 -2.72
N ALA A 60 -14.63 -25.03 -2.96
CA ALA A 60 -13.48 -25.44 -3.76
C ALA A 60 -12.85 -26.73 -3.21
N LYS A 61 -12.61 -26.76 -1.90
CA LYS A 61 -12.04 -27.96 -1.23
C LYS A 61 -12.95 -29.18 -1.32
N ALA A 62 -14.29 -29.00 -1.22
CA ALA A 62 -15.24 -30.12 -1.30
C ALA A 62 -15.39 -30.69 -2.72
N SER A 63 -15.15 -29.88 -3.74
CA SER A 63 -15.26 -30.25 -5.16
C SER A 63 -13.87 -30.42 -5.82
N ALA A 64 -12.82 -30.54 -5.02
CA ALA A 64 -11.47 -30.77 -5.51
C ALA A 64 -11.38 -32.14 -6.21
N THR A 65 -10.77 -32.14 -7.38
CA THR A 65 -10.53 -33.37 -8.16
C THR A 65 -9.27 -34.08 -7.71
N ASN A 66 -8.30 -33.33 -7.19
CA ASN A 66 -7.02 -33.86 -6.73
C ASN A 66 -6.82 -33.49 -5.24
N GLU A 67 -6.43 -34.47 -4.44
CA GLU A 67 -6.02 -34.24 -3.06
C GLU A 67 -4.58 -33.73 -3.01
N LEU A 68 -4.40 -32.50 -2.54
CA LEU A 68 -3.07 -31.91 -2.36
C LEU A 68 -2.52 -32.29 -0.97
N SER A 69 -1.33 -32.87 -0.94
CA SER A 69 -0.62 -33.10 0.32
C SER A 69 -0.24 -31.78 0.99
N GLY A 70 -0.02 -31.81 2.31
CA GLY A 70 0.39 -30.60 3.06
C GLY A 70 1.69 -29.97 2.53
N SER A 71 2.63 -30.76 2.06
CA SER A 71 3.88 -30.27 1.46
C SER A 71 3.64 -29.59 0.11
N GLN A 72 2.72 -30.10 -0.71
CA GLN A 72 2.33 -29.47 -1.98
C GLN A 72 1.61 -28.15 -1.74
N GLN A 73 0.68 -28.10 -0.77
CA GLN A 73 0.02 -26.83 -0.38
C GLN A 73 1.03 -25.79 0.11
N ALA A 74 1.96 -26.16 0.99
CA ALA A 74 3.01 -25.27 1.47
C ALA A 74 3.90 -24.73 0.33
N LYS A 75 4.25 -25.58 -0.65
CA LYS A 75 5.01 -25.18 -1.83
C LYS A 75 4.23 -24.18 -2.70
N ILE A 76 2.94 -24.39 -2.91
CA ILE A 76 2.09 -23.50 -3.68
C ILE A 76 1.96 -22.15 -2.96
N ILE A 77 1.68 -22.17 -1.66
CA ILE A 77 1.56 -20.95 -0.85
C ILE A 77 2.87 -20.14 -0.88
N SER A 78 4.00 -20.77 -0.63
CA SER A 78 5.31 -20.09 -0.65
C SER A 78 5.65 -19.53 -2.04
N LYS A 79 5.35 -20.26 -3.11
CA LYS A 79 5.50 -19.77 -4.48
C LYS A 79 4.59 -18.59 -4.75
N THR A 80 3.31 -18.63 -4.33
CA THR A 80 2.35 -17.54 -4.49
C THR A 80 2.81 -16.29 -3.74
N ILE A 81 3.29 -16.45 -2.51
CA ILE A 81 3.84 -15.32 -1.75
C ILE A 81 5.02 -14.69 -2.49
N ALA A 82 5.97 -15.49 -2.95
CA ALA A 82 7.16 -14.99 -3.63
C ALA A 82 6.85 -14.35 -4.99
N SER A 83 6.00 -15.00 -5.82
CA SER A 83 5.71 -14.51 -7.18
C SER A 83 4.60 -13.46 -7.21
N ASP A 84 3.42 -13.78 -6.64
CA ASP A 84 2.22 -12.97 -6.90
C ASP A 84 2.06 -11.84 -5.89
N ILE A 85 2.52 -12.06 -4.63
CA ILE A 85 2.42 -11.02 -3.59
C ILE A 85 3.65 -10.11 -3.61
N LEU A 86 4.86 -10.68 -3.46
CA LEU A 86 6.07 -9.86 -3.36
C LEU A 86 6.50 -9.27 -4.71
N THR A 87 6.41 -10.03 -5.80
CA THR A 87 6.82 -9.51 -7.11
C THR A 87 5.67 -9.14 -8.04
N THR A 88 4.42 -9.28 -7.58
CA THR A 88 3.20 -8.92 -8.34
C THR A 88 3.19 -9.45 -9.77
N SER A 89 3.54 -10.75 -9.94
CA SER A 89 3.69 -11.39 -11.25
C SER A 89 2.39 -11.37 -12.08
N GLU A 90 1.23 -11.28 -11.41
CA GLU A 90 -0.08 -11.14 -12.05
C GLU A 90 -0.19 -9.92 -12.97
N LEU A 91 0.61 -8.87 -12.73
CA LEU A 91 0.63 -7.67 -13.58
C LEU A 91 1.47 -7.84 -14.86
N GLY A 92 1.98 -9.05 -15.11
CA GLY A 92 2.84 -9.31 -16.27
C GLY A 92 4.23 -8.69 -16.13
N ARG A 93 4.93 -8.53 -17.26
CA ARG A 93 6.30 -7.97 -17.31
C ARG A 93 6.34 -6.55 -17.88
N GLY A 94 5.31 -5.76 -17.69
CA GLY A 94 5.21 -4.43 -18.27
C GLY A 94 5.47 -3.28 -17.30
N GLN A 95 5.32 -2.09 -17.80
CA GLN A 95 5.44 -0.81 -17.05
C GLN A 95 4.52 -0.75 -15.85
N ARG A 96 3.31 -1.33 -15.96
CA ARG A 96 2.33 -1.41 -14.89
C ARG A 96 2.87 -2.12 -13.64
N ARG A 97 3.63 -3.20 -13.84
CA ARG A 97 4.28 -3.93 -12.75
C ARG A 97 5.35 -3.09 -12.06
N ILE A 98 6.18 -2.41 -12.85
CA ILE A 98 7.26 -1.55 -12.30
C ILE A 98 6.66 -0.40 -11.50
N ALA A 99 5.68 0.31 -12.04
CA ALA A 99 5.01 1.40 -11.33
C ALA A 99 4.34 0.92 -10.03
N HIS A 100 3.69 -0.26 -10.06
CA HIS A 100 3.09 -0.86 -8.89
C HIS A 100 4.14 -1.25 -7.82
N LEU A 101 5.25 -1.87 -8.22
CA LEU A 101 6.32 -2.25 -7.29
C LEU A 101 6.97 -1.02 -6.65
N LEU A 102 7.21 0.05 -7.42
CA LEU A 102 7.70 1.33 -6.89
C LEU A 102 6.74 1.91 -5.86
N GLY A 103 5.45 1.97 -6.17
CA GLY A 103 4.42 2.47 -5.24
C GLY A 103 4.30 1.60 -4.00
N MET A 104 4.26 0.28 -4.15
CA MET A 104 4.10 -0.67 -3.04
C MET A 104 5.31 -0.66 -2.10
N TYR A 105 6.50 -0.90 -2.61
CA TYR A 105 7.70 -0.92 -1.77
C TYR A 105 8.07 0.47 -1.25
N GLY A 106 7.84 1.51 -2.06
CA GLY A 106 8.01 2.89 -1.64
C GLY A 106 7.13 3.24 -0.44
N SER A 107 5.84 2.93 -0.50
CA SER A 107 4.90 3.21 0.60
C SER A 107 5.20 2.40 1.86
N ILE A 108 5.55 1.12 1.73
CA ILE A 108 5.95 0.28 2.87
C ILE A 108 7.18 0.89 3.54
N LEU A 109 8.21 1.22 2.77
CA LEU A 109 9.44 1.81 3.28
C LEU A 109 9.18 3.15 3.97
N PHE A 110 8.36 4.01 3.35
CA PHE A 110 7.97 5.31 3.88
C PHE A 110 7.23 5.18 5.22
N TRP A 111 6.24 4.27 5.32
CA TRP A 111 5.46 4.08 6.55
C TRP A 111 6.27 3.41 7.65
N VAL A 112 7.05 2.38 7.33
CA VAL A 112 7.89 1.71 8.32
C VAL A 112 8.94 2.68 8.88
N ALA A 113 9.61 3.44 8.02
CA ALA A 113 10.56 4.46 8.46
C ALA A 113 9.89 5.53 9.32
N SER A 114 8.66 5.97 8.97
CA SER A 114 7.88 6.92 9.79
C SER A 114 7.59 6.38 11.19
N VAL A 115 7.13 5.15 11.29
CA VAL A 115 6.84 4.52 12.60
C VAL A 115 8.10 4.38 13.43
N VAL A 116 9.21 3.91 12.82
CA VAL A 116 10.49 3.75 13.53
C VAL A 116 11.04 5.10 13.98
N LEU A 117 10.95 6.15 13.16
CA LEU A 117 11.36 7.52 13.54
C LEU A 117 10.54 8.05 14.72
N ILE A 118 9.22 7.90 14.69
CA ILE A 118 8.30 8.47 15.69
C ILE A 118 8.38 7.72 17.02
N PHE A 119 8.49 6.40 17.01
CA PHE A 119 8.46 5.59 18.24
C PHE A 119 9.86 5.18 18.71
N GLY A 120 10.74 4.76 17.80
CA GLY A 120 12.07 4.28 18.15
C GLY A 120 13.04 5.38 18.53
N TYR A 121 12.91 6.55 17.92
CA TYR A 121 13.81 7.69 18.12
C TYR A 121 13.13 8.91 18.74
N ALA A 122 12.07 8.69 19.49
CA ALA A 122 11.33 9.77 20.15
C ALA A 122 12.19 10.66 21.07
N ASN A 123 13.21 10.10 21.71
CA ASN A 123 14.05 10.78 22.72
C ASN A 123 15.55 10.85 22.32
N SER A 124 15.90 10.44 21.11
CA SER A 124 17.27 10.42 20.60
C SER A 124 17.34 10.85 19.15
N SER A 125 18.52 11.23 18.69
CA SER A 125 18.74 11.51 17.26
C SER A 125 18.67 10.21 16.46
N ALA A 126 17.88 10.21 15.40
CA ALA A 126 17.79 9.07 14.49
C ALA A 126 19.04 8.97 13.61
N PRO A 127 19.48 7.75 13.24
CA PRO A 127 20.54 7.56 12.27
C PRO A 127 20.14 8.17 10.92
N TYR A 128 21.13 8.77 10.24
CA TYR A 128 20.92 9.39 8.92
C TYR A 128 20.29 8.41 7.91
N GLN A 129 20.69 7.14 7.96
CA GLN A 129 20.17 6.09 7.08
C GLN A 129 18.64 5.93 7.18
N LEU A 130 18.07 6.10 8.37
CA LEU A 130 16.63 5.98 8.56
C LEU A 130 15.87 7.14 7.91
N SER A 131 16.40 8.36 8.05
CA SER A 131 15.86 9.53 7.34
C SER A 131 16.01 9.36 5.83
N LEU A 132 17.13 8.84 5.35
CA LEU A 132 17.34 8.54 3.93
C LEU A 132 16.32 7.52 3.40
N LEU A 133 16.07 6.43 4.15
CA LEU A 133 15.06 5.42 3.78
C LEU A 133 13.66 6.02 3.69
N TRP A 134 13.32 6.94 4.59
CA TRP A 134 12.06 7.67 4.55
C TRP A 134 11.89 8.48 3.26
N HIS A 135 12.92 9.25 2.87
CA HIS A 135 12.90 10.04 1.63
C HIS A 135 12.86 9.16 0.38
N VAL A 136 13.68 8.11 0.34
CA VAL A 136 13.68 7.14 -0.76
C VAL A 136 12.32 6.49 -0.91
N GLY A 137 11.68 6.08 0.20
CA GLY A 137 10.33 5.52 0.19
C GLY A 137 9.30 6.49 -0.38
N ALA A 138 9.33 7.74 0.06
CA ALA A 138 8.43 8.78 -0.44
C ALA A 138 8.64 9.06 -1.94
N ILE A 139 9.89 9.16 -2.40
CA ILE A 139 10.24 9.38 -3.82
C ILE A 139 9.77 8.20 -4.67
N MET A 140 10.03 6.95 -4.24
CA MET A 140 9.56 5.75 -4.96
C MET A 140 8.03 5.75 -5.07
N THR A 141 7.32 6.11 -4.00
CA THR A 141 5.86 6.23 -4.00
C THR A 141 5.38 7.27 -5.01
N CYS A 142 6.01 8.44 -5.04
CA CYS A 142 5.69 9.50 -6.00
C CYS A 142 5.96 9.03 -7.45
N LEU A 143 7.13 8.46 -7.72
CA LEU A 143 7.48 7.99 -9.07
C LEU A 143 6.50 6.93 -9.56
N GLY A 144 6.24 5.88 -8.78
CA GLY A 144 5.32 4.81 -9.15
C GLY A 144 3.88 5.30 -9.29
N GLY A 145 3.41 6.12 -8.35
CA GLY A 145 2.05 6.61 -8.30
C GLY A 145 1.74 7.66 -9.36
N TYR A 146 2.62 8.63 -9.61
CA TYR A 146 2.43 9.61 -10.69
C TYR A 146 2.54 8.94 -12.06
N TRP A 147 3.46 7.98 -12.24
CA TRP A 147 3.52 7.18 -13.45
C TRP A 147 2.21 6.45 -13.70
N PHE A 148 1.67 5.78 -12.68
CA PHE A 148 0.36 5.15 -12.77
C PHE A 148 -0.74 6.16 -13.12
N TRP A 149 -0.82 7.29 -12.42
CA TRP A 149 -1.92 8.25 -12.53
C TRP A 149 -1.99 8.94 -13.89
N PHE A 150 -0.87 9.40 -14.40
CA PHE A 150 -0.83 10.22 -15.62
C PHE A 150 -0.61 9.43 -16.90
N PHE A 151 -0.06 8.22 -16.82
CA PHE A 151 0.28 7.45 -18.02
C PHE A 151 -0.46 6.12 -18.08
N LEU A 152 -0.41 5.28 -17.06
CA LEU A 152 -0.97 3.93 -17.14
C LEU A 152 -2.48 3.90 -16.97
N ARG A 153 -3.04 4.79 -16.16
CA ARG A 153 -4.49 4.88 -15.95
C ARG A 153 -5.21 5.48 -17.16
N VAL A 154 -4.54 6.35 -17.89
CA VAL A 154 -5.09 7.04 -19.07
C VAL A 154 -5.03 6.17 -20.31
N ASP A 155 -4.16 5.16 -20.34
CA ASP A 155 -4.01 4.25 -21.47
C ASP A 155 -5.33 3.52 -21.76
N VAL A 156 -5.81 3.66 -23.00
CA VAL A 156 -7.06 3.06 -23.48
C VAL A 156 -6.99 1.53 -23.45
N SER A 157 -5.82 0.95 -23.62
CA SER A 157 -5.60 -0.50 -23.53
C SER A 157 -5.63 -1.04 -22.09
N ALA A 158 -5.51 -0.17 -21.09
CA ALA A 158 -5.50 -0.53 -19.67
C ALA A 158 -6.83 -0.16 -18.97
N GLU A 159 -6.97 1.07 -18.51
CA GLU A 159 -8.13 1.51 -17.73
C GLU A 159 -9.00 2.55 -18.45
N ALA A 160 -8.46 3.25 -19.46
CA ALA A 160 -9.13 4.29 -20.24
C ALA A 160 -9.80 5.39 -19.38
N ASN A 161 -9.24 5.69 -18.21
CA ASN A 161 -9.76 6.71 -17.31
C ASN A 161 -8.93 8.00 -17.44
N PRO A 162 -9.51 9.11 -17.89
CA PRO A 162 -8.77 10.37 -17.99
C PRO A 162 -8.33 10.83 -16.58
N TRP A 163 -7.17 11.50 -16.53
CA TRP A 163 -6.54 11.93 -15.27
C TRP A 163 -7.42 12.82 -14.40
N ASN A 164 -8.34 13.59 -15.00
CA ASN A 164 -9.27 14.49 -14.33
C ASN A 164 -10.55 13.82 -13.83
N ARG A 165 -10.82 12.56 -14.20
CA ARG A 165 -11.97 11.80 -13.69
C ARG A 165 -11.58 11.12 -12.37
N ILE A 166 -12.09 11.64 -11.26
CA ILE A 166 -11.84 11.10 -9.93
C ILE A 166 -13.06 10.34 -9.45
N ILE A 167 -12.86 9.08 -9.06
CA ILE A 167 -13.87 8.23 -8.44
C ILE A 167 -13.46 7.86 -7.02
N ARG A 168 -14.40 7.34 -6.22
CA ARG A 168 -14.11 6.97 -4.81
C ARG A 168 -12.94 5.98 -4.66
N ALA A 169 -12.80 5.07 -5.61
CA ALA A 169 -11.70 4.11 -5.61
C ALA A 169 -10.32 4.76 -5.71
N ASP A 170 -10.23 5.92 -6.34
CA ASP A 170 -8.98 6.66 -6.56
C ASP A 170 -8.48 7.36 -5.30
N LEU A 171 -9.34 7.55 -4.29
CA LEU A 171 -8.96 8.19 -3.03
C LEU A 171 -7.72 7.55 -2.39
N PHE A 172 -7.57 6.22 -2.54
CA PHE A 172 -6.38 5.52 -2.05
C PHE A 172 -5.10 6.04 -2.72
N VAL A 173 -5.06 6.06 -4.04
CA VAL A 173 -3.86 6.46 -4.79
C VAL A 173 -3.60 7.96 -4.62
N LEU A 174 -4.64 8.79 -4.71
CA LEU A 174 -4.50 10.23 -4.59
C LEU A 174 -4.06 10.66 -3.19
N SER A 175 -4.64 10.09 -2.13
CA SER A 175 -4.24 10.40 -0.76
C SER A 175 -2.84 9.87 -0.43
N LEU A 176 -2.44 8.73 -0.98
CA LEU A 176 -1.09 8.20 -0.86
C LEU A 176 -0.06 9.11 -1.55
N LEU A 177 -0.35 9.56 -2.77
CA LEU A 177 0.49 10.51 -3.51
C LEU A 177 0.57 11.86 -2.79
N ALA A 178 -0.55 12.37 -2.31
CA ALA A 178 -0.59 13.60 -1.53
C ALA A 178 0.24 13.47 -0.24
N ALA A 179 0.13 12.36 0.49
CA ALA A 179 0.92 12.12 1.69
C ALA A 179 2.43 12.07 1.38
N ALA A 180 2.85 11.35 0.35
CA ALA A 180 4.27 11.30 -0.03
C ALA A 180 4.78 12.67 -0.51
N THR A 181 4.02 13.38 -1.34
CA THR A 181 4.40 14.68 -1.89
C THR A 181 4.47 15.75 -0.80
N PHE A 182 3.43 15.85 0.04
CA PHE A 182 3.43 16.85 1.11
C PHE A 182 4.40 16.50 2.23
N GLY A 183 4.67 15.21 2.45
CA GLY A 183 5.73 14.78 3.36
C GLY A 183 7.12 15.23 2.89
N LEU A 184 7.45 15.06 1.61
CA LEU A 184 8.71 15.55 1.03
C LEU A 184 8.78 17.08 1.06
N ALA A 185 7.69 17.77 0.71
CA ALA A 185 7.63 19.23 0.78
C ALA A 185 7.81 19.74 2.21
N TRP A 186 7.21 19.09 3.20
CA TRP A 186 7.38 19.40 4.61
C TRP A 186 8.83 19.22 5.04
N SER A 187 9.47 18.10 4.71
CA SER A 187 10.88 17.88 5.02
C SER A 187 11.80 18.92 4.40
N PHE A 188 11.51 19.36 3.17
CA PHE A 188 12.25 20.43 2.51
C PHE A 188 12.06 21.78 3.20
N THR A 189 10.83 22.15 3.57
CA THR A 189 10.57 23.44 4.23
C THR A 189 11.14 23.54 5.63
N GLN A 190 11.21 22.43 6.38
CA GLN A 190 11.92 22.38 7.66
C GLN A 190 13.39 22.80 7.53
N SER A 191 14.06 22.35 6.47
CA SER A 191 15.45 22.73 6.20
C SER A 191 15.62 24.16 5.67
N SER A 192 14.57 24.72 5.07
CA SER A 192 14.57 26.05 4.44
C SER A 192 14.28 27.18 5.42
N GLY A 193 13.83 26.88 6.64
CA GLY A 193 13.59 27.87 7.69
C GLY A 193 12.42 28.83 7.47
N VAL A 194 11.40 28.41 6.68
CA VAL A 194 10.17 29.21 6.40
C VAL A 194 9.00 28.66 7.22
N PRO A 195 8.70 29.21 8.43
CA PRO A 195 7.75 28.59 9.37
C PRO A 195 6.32 28.43 8.83
N ILE A 196 5.85 29.37 8.00
CA ILE A 196 4.49 29.30 7.44
C ILE A 196 4.35 28.12 6.50
N LEU A 197 5.34 27.88 5.64
CA LEU A 197 5.32 26.75 4.70
C LEU A 197 5.49 25.41 5.44
N ASP A 198 6.29 25.40 6.50
CA ASP A 198 6.49 24.23 7.35
C ASP A 198 5.16 23.76 7.96
N ILE A 199 4.40 24.69 8.58
CA ILE A 199 3.09 24.39 9.15
C ILE A 199 2.10 23.98 8.07
N LEU A 200 2.07 24.67 6.94
CA LEU A 200 1.17 24.37 5.82
C LEU A 200 1.38 22.95 5.33
N PHE A 201 2.62 22.57 5.00
CA PHE A 201 2.89 21.22 4.47
C PHE A 201 2.74 20.13 5.52
N LEU A 202 3.02 20.40 6.78
CA LEU A 202 2.71 19.48 7.88
C LEU A 202 1.21 19.20 7.98
N VAL A 203 0.37 20.23 7.91
CA VAL A 203 -1.09 20.09 7.94
C VAL A 203 -1.59 19.31 6.72
N LEU A 204 -1.11 19.64 5.51
CA LEU A 204 -1.48 18.92 4.28
C LEU A 204 -1.03 17.46 4.32
N PHE A 205 0.15 17.19 4.84
CA PHE A 205 0.65 15.84 5.07
C PHE A 205 -0.24 15.07 6.06
N GLY A 206 -0.58 15.68 7.18
CA GLY A 206 -1.49 15.09 8.18
C GLY A 206 -2.88 14.80 7.61
N LEU A 207 -3.49 15.75 6.92
CA LEU A 207 -4.80 15.58 6.27
C LEU A 207 -4.78 14.47 5.21
N SER A 208 -3.71 14.40 4.41
CA SER A 208 -3.54 13.34 3.41
C SER A 208 -3.49 11.95 4.05
N ASN A 209 -2.80 11.80 5.19
CA ASN A 209 -2.78 10.55 5.94
C ASN A 209 -4.15 10.22 6.56
N VAL A 210 -4.88 11.22 7.06
CA VAL A 210 -6.26 11.01 7.56
C VAL A 210 -7.17 10.51 6.44
N LEU A 211 -7.10 11.10 5.25
CA LEU A 211 -7.86 10.63 4.09
C LEU A 211 -7.44 9.23 3.65
N LEU A 212 -6.14 8.94 3.65
CA LEU A 212 -5.59 7.65 3.27
C LEU A 212 -6.07 6.54 4.22
N PHE A 213 -5.81 6.67 5.50
CA PHE A 213 -6.08 5.65 6.51
C PHE A 213 -7.54 5.64 6.97
N GLY A 214 -8.22 6.78 6.95
CA GLY A 214 -9.66 6.86 7.20
C GLY A 214 -10.52 6.43 6.02
N GLY A 215 -9.96 6.49 4.81
CA GLY A 215 -10.65 6.13 3.57
C GLY A 215 -10.73 4.63 3.27
N VAL A 216 -10.30 3.74 4.15
CA VAL A 216 -10.24 2.27 3.93
C VAL A 216 -11.56 1.71 3.42
N TYR A 217 -12.67 2.09 4.03
CA TYR A 217 -14.00 1.60 3.67
C TYR A 217 -14.49 2.08 2.28
N TRP A 218 -14.11 3.29 1.87
CA TRP A 218 -14.59 3.90 0.62
C TRP A 218 -13.62 3.77 -0.55
N SER A 219 -12.37 3.46 -0.29
CA SER A 219 -11.31 3.40 -1.29
C SER A 219 -10.88 1.97 -1.62
N LYS A 220 -9.93 1.83 -2.53
CA LYS A 220 -9.27 0.54 -2.81
C LYS A 220 -8.25 0.12 -1.74
N PHE A 221 -8.13 0.82 -0.61
CA PHE A 221 -7.13 0.50 0.41
C PHE A 221 -7.23 -0.96 0.90
N ALA A 222 -8.45 -1.43 1.17
CA ALA A 222 -8.69 -2.78 1.68
C ALA A 222 -8.19 -3.90 0.74
N HIS A 223 -7.95 -3.63 -0.54
CA HIS A 223 -7.43 -4.64 -1.47
C HIS A 223 -6.07 -5.21 -1.03
N MET A 224 -5.27 -4.43 -0.30
CA MET A 224 -3.97 -4.87 0.23
C MET A 224 -4.11 -6.10 1.15
N PHE A 225 -5.23 -6.20 1.86
CA PHE A 225 -5.51 -7.30 2.79
C PHE A 225 -6.17 -8.50 2.11
N TYR A 226 -7.01 -8.25 1.10
CA TYR A 226 -7.78 -9.32 0.45
C TYR A 226 -7.04 -10.00 -0.70
N LYS A 227 -6.26 -9.25 -1.48
CA LYS A 227 -5.54 -9.79 -2.63
C LYS A 227 -4.60 -10.96 -2.30
N PRO A 228 -3.78 -10.91 -1.23
CA PRO A 228 -2.94 -12.04 -0.87
C PRO A 228 -3.72 -13.32 -0.62
N GLY A 229 -4.83 -13.24 0.12
CA GLY A 229 -5.69 -14.38 0.38
C GLY A 229 -6.34 -14.92 -0.89
N ALA A 230 -6.84 -14.04 -1.76
CA ALA A 230 -7.45 -14.43 -3.03
C ALA A 230 -6.43 -15.10 -3.98
N ALA A 231 -5.19 -14.60 -4.05
CA ALA A 231 -4.14 -15.19 -4.86
C ALA A 231 -3.77 -16.60 -4.39
N ILE A 232 -3.64 -16.79 -3.08
CA ILE A 232 -3.38 -18.13 -2.49
C ILE A 232 -4.54 -19.08 -2.79
N GLN A 233 -5.79 -18.65 -2.57
CA GLN A 233 -6.97 -19.47 -2.85
C GLN A 233 -7.02 -19.86 -4.32
N LYS A 234 -6.82 -18.92 -5.24
CA LYS A 234 -6.80 -19.18 -6.68
C LYS A 234 -5.78 -20.25 -7.04
N ASN A 235 -4.53 -20.10 -6.62
CA ASN A 235 -3.46 -21.01 -6.97
C ASN A 235 -3.63 -22.42 -6.35
N LEU A 236 -4.23 -22.50 -5.15
CA LEU A 236 -4.60 -23.78 -4.55
C LEU A 236 -5.73 -24.45 -5.34
N SER A 237 -6.78 -23.70 -5.71
CA SER A 237 -7.92 -24.22 -6.47
C SER A 237 -7.52 -24.64 -7.89
N GLU A 238 -6.59 -23.94 -8.52
CA GLU A 238 -6.04 -24.38 -9.81
C GLU A 238 -5.29 -25.69 -9.70
N ALA A 239 -4.55 -25.90 -8.61
CA ALA A 239 -3.74 -27.09 -8.39
C ALA A 239 -4.58 -28.31 -7.96
N ASP A 240 -5.67 -28.11 -7.20
CA ASP A 240 -6.59 -29.18 -6.80
C ASP A 240 -7.64 -29.54 -7.87
N GLY A 241 -7.61 -28.80 -9.00
CA GLY A 241 -8.47 -29.05 -10.14
C GLY A 241 -9.90 -28.53 -10.01
N PHE A 242 -10.19 -27.72 -8.97
CA PHE A 242 -11.49 -27.06 -8.84
C PHE A 242 -11.69 -25.99 -9.93
N ARG A 243 -12.82 -26.06 -10.64
CA ARG A 243 -13.12 -25.16 -11.76
C ARG A 243 -14.48 -24.51 -11.67
N ASP A 244 -15.21 -24.67 -10.58
CA ASP A 244 -16.57 -24.12 -10.38
C ASP A 244 -17.52 -24.44 -11.56
N ASP A 245 -17.49 -25.72 -11.99
CA ASP A 245 -18.25 -26.25 -13.13
C ASP A 245 -17.87 -25.66 -14.50
N LEU A 246 -16.81 -24.86 -14.57
CA LEU A 246 -16.29 -24.34 -15.84
C LEU A 246 -15.53 -25.45 -16.62
N PRO A 247 -15.63 -25.48 -17.95
CA PRO A 247 -14.85 -26.40 -18.75
C PRO A 247 -13.33 -26.16 -18.58
N ALA A 248 -12.53 -27.18 -18.85
CA ALA A 248 -11.08 -27.02 -18.89
C ALA A 248 -10.71 -25.86 -19.81
N PRO A 249 -9.68 -25.03 -19.45
CA PRO A 249 -9.20 -24.01 -20.37
C PRO A 249 -8.86 -24.68 -21.69
N ALA A 250 -9.44 -24.22 -22.78
CA ALA A 250 -8.99 -24.64 -24.09
C ALA A 250 -7.50 -24.27 -24.20
N ASP A 251 -6.65 -25.18 -24.66
CA ASP A 251 -5.29 -24.84 -24.99
C ASP A 251 -5.31 -23.60 -25.87
N ALA A 252 -4.56 -22.57 -25.48
CA ALA A 252 -4.49 -21.35 -26.26
C ALA A 252 -4.00 -21.73 -27.67
N PRO A 253 -4.83 -21.61 -28.72
CA PRO A 253 -4.39 -22.03 -30.04
C PRO A 253 -3.18 -21.19 -30.43
N LYS A 254 -2.09 -21.85 -30.81
CA LYS A 254 -0.88 -21.17 -31.31
C LYS A 254 -1.19 -20.34 -32.56
N GLN A 255 -2.28 -20.66 -33.22
CA GLN A 255 -2.72 -20.05 -34.44
C GLN A 255 -4.25 -19.91 -34.44
N PHE A 256 -4.79 -18.77 -34.80
CA PHE A 256 -6.22 -18.49 -34.84
C PHE A 256 -6.65 -18.04 -36.25
N GLY A 257 -7.67 -18.68 -36.82
CA GLY A 257 -8.18 -18.37 -38.15
C GLY A 257 -7.14 -18.55 -39.26
N LEU A 258 -7.06 -17.65 -40.21
CA LEU A 258 -6.24 -17.68 -41.43
C LEU A 258 -4.71 -17.64 -41.19
N GLY A 259 -4.18 -18.35 -40.20
CA GLY A 259 -2.76 -18.37 -39.92
C GLY A 259 -2.25 -17.25 -39.00
N ILE A 260 -3.17 -16.46 -38.44
CA ILE A 260 -2.82 -15.37 -37.52
C ILE A 260 -2.42 -15.95 -36.18
N LYS A 261 -1.20 -15.68 -35.74
CA LYS A 261 -0.75 -16.03 -34.38
C LYS A 261 -1.54 -15.25 -33.35
N ARG A 262 -2.14 -15.95 -32.39
CA ARG A 262 -2.76 -15.32 -31.26
C ARG A 262 -1.67 -14.89 -30.27
N GLU A 263 -1.46 -13.62 -30.13
CA GLU A 263 -0.63 -13.06 -29.04
C GLU A 263 -1.49 -12.90 -27.79
N SER A 264 -0.89 -13.18 -26.62
CA SER A 264 -1.53 -12.80 -25.36
C SER A 264 -1.76 -11.30 -25.32
N PRO A 265 -2.88 -10.83 -24.76
CA PRO A 265 -3.10 -9.40 -24.58
C PRO A 265 -1.88 -8.76 -23.91
N ARG A 266 -1.40 -7.68 -24.48
CA ARG A 266 -0.32 -6.91 -23.85
C ARG A 266 -0.88 -6.22 -22.64
N HIS A 267 -0.54 -6.72 -21.46
CA HIS A 267 -0.81 -6.03 -20.21
C HIS A 267 0.30 -5.00 -20.01
N TYR A 268 -0.03 -3.75 -20.24
CA TYR A 268 0.86 -2.62 -20.03
C TYR A 268 1.02 -2.31 -18.55
#